data_42c6ac0d84521e87d01f028b3914ac79
#
_entry.id   42c6ac0d84521e87d01f028b3914ac79
#
_cell.length_a   1.000
_cell.length_b   1.000
_cell.length_c   1.000
_cell.angle_alpha   90.00
_cell.angle_beta   90.00
_cell.angle_gamma   90.00
#
_symmetry.space_group_name_H-M   'P 1'
#
loop_
_entity.id
_entity.type
_entity.pdbx_description
1 polymer ?
#
loop_
_entity_poly.entity_id
_entity_poly.type
_entity_poly.pdbx_seq_one_letter_code
_entity_poly.pdbx_strand_id
1 'polypeptide(L)'
;GLALSFFAKPDVSYYGGSKEQYISVCEPLQKADVAGTSYAAPWIARKLSYLIDILGLSREVAKALIIDSARGWKKKPTPEEVALYGHGIVPIKIEEVIQCEDDEIRFVVSDISEKWNSYNYNFPVPLQDDKYPYVARATMCYFPLCNRLQGVDYTNTELNIHFGRINNEGKLNEI
;
A
#
# COMPACT_ATOMS: atom_id res chain seq x y z
N GLY A 1 -3.90 -9.54 -15.78
CA GLY A 1 -3.34 -10.85 -16.11
C GLY A 1 -2.62 -11.41 -14.90
N LEU A 2 -2.73 -12.72 -14.70
CA LEU A 2 -2.02 -13.40 -13.61
C LEU A 2 -0.52 -13.22 -13.80
N ALA A 3 0.13 -12.61 -12.82
CA ALA A 3 1.58 -12.54 -12.79
C ALA A 3 2.18 -13.93 -12.53
N LEU A 4 3.42 -14.13 -12.97
CA LEU A 4 4.18 -15.33 -12.62
C LEU A 4 4.24 -15.44 -11.09
N SER A 5 4.30 -16.67 -10.58
CA SER A 5 4.10 -17.01 -9.15
C SER A 5 5.00 -16.29 -8.14
N PHE A 6 6.09 -15.67 -8.60
CA PHE A 6 7.02 -14.90 -7.76
C PHE A 6 6.82 -13.39 -7.81
N PHE A 7 5.81 -12.89 -8.55
CA PHE A 7 5.42 -11.48 -8.56
C PHE A 7 4.01 -11.30 -8.02
N ALA A 8 3.86 -10.55 -6.92
CA ALA A 8 2.55 -10.13 -6.42
C ALA A 8 2.04 -8.95 -7.26
N LYS A 9 1.26 -9.24 -8.29
CA LYS A 9 0.60 -8.26 -9.17
C LYS A 9 -0.86 -8.67 -9.43
N PRO A 10 -1.79 -7.71 -9.46
CA PRO A 10 -1.61 -6.25 -9.38
C PRO A 10 -1.18 -5.78 -7.98
N ASP A 11 -0.61 -4.57 -7.86
CA ASP A 11 -0.36 -3.96 -6.54
C ASP A 11 -1.69 -3.63 -5.86
N VAL A 12 -2.60 -3.00 -6.58
CA VAL A 12 -3.93 -2.61 -6.10
C VAL A 12 -4.95 -2.74 -7.22
N SER A 13 -6.22 -2.71 -6.85
CA SER A 13 -7.34 -2.67 -7.78
C SER A 13 -8.13 -1.38 -7.67
N TYR A 14 -8.80 -1.01 -8.74
CA TYR A 14 -9.73 0.10 -8.78
C TYR A 14 -10.85 -0.20 -9.78
N TYR A 15 -12.00 0.45 -9.61
CA TYR A 15 -13.14 0.20 -10.47
C TYR A 15 -12.88 0.71 -11.90
N GLY A 16 -12.95 -0.19 -12.86
CA GLY A 16 -12.76 0.08 -14.29
C GLY A 16 -13.99 -0.20 -15.15
N GLY A 17 -15.15 -0.36 -14.53
CA GLY A 17 -16.37 -0.77 -15.20
C GLY A 17 -16.49 -2.29 -15.38
N SER A 18 -17.71 -2.74 -15.62
CA SER A 18 -18.07 -4.11 -15.98
C SER A 18 -19.11 -4.13 -17.08
N LYS A 19 -19.46 -5.31 -17.56
CA LYS A 19 -20.56 -5.46 -18.55
C LYS A 19 -21.93 -5.08 -17.98
N GLU A 20 -22.07 -5.09 -16.66
CA GLU A 20 -23.33 -4.76 -15.95
C GLU A 20 -23.35 -3.30 -15.50
N GLN A 21 -22.18 -2.71 -15.30
CA GLN A 21 -22.03 -1.34 -14.82
C GLN A 21 -20.82 -0.68 -15.51
N TYR A 22 -21.08 0.06 -16.56
CA TYR A 22 -20.07 0.78 -17.32
C TYR A 22 -19.60 2.04 -16.59
N ILE A 23 -18.42 2.53 -16.97
CA ILE A 23 -17.94 3.85 -16.65
C ILE A 23 -18.29 4.77 -17.84
N SER A 24 -18.85 5.93 -17.53
CA SER A 24 -19.08 6.95 -18.54
C SER A 24 -17.84 7.80 -18.74
N VAL A 25 -17.38 7.89 -19.95
CA VAL A 25 -16.26 8.73 -20.37
C VAL A 25 -16.71 9.78 -21.37
N CYS A 26 -15.97 10.88 -21.44
CA CYS A 26 -16.20 11.94 -22.40
C CYS A 26 -15.41 11.64 -23.68
N GLU A 27 -16.09 11.59 -24.80
CA GLU A 27 -15.51 11.63 -26.14
C GLU A 27 -15.73 13.02 -26.76
N PRO A 28 -15.01 13.38 -27.83
CA PRO A 28 -15.03 14.78 -28.34
C PRO A 28 -16.40 15.35 -28.64
N LEU A 29 -17.38 14.52 -28.94
CA LEU A 29 -18.73 14.98 -29.29
C LEU A 29 -19.86 14.25 -28.57
N GLN A 30 -19.53 13.32 -27.67
CA GLN A 30 -20.54 12.50 -27.01
C GLN A 30 -20.01 11.88 -25.70
N LYS A 31 -20.92 11.27 -24.96
CA LYS A 31 -20.64 10.39 -23.84
C LYS A 31 -20.55 8.96 -24.37
N ALA A 32 -19.53 8.22 -23.95
CA ALA A 32 -19.41 6.79 -24.19
C ALA A 32 -19.39 6.00 -22.88
N ASP A 33 -19.95 4.81 -22.92
CA ASP A 33 -19.94 3.86 -21.78
C ASP A 33 -18.91 2.78 -22.05
N VAL A 34 -17.94 2.66 -21.16
CA VAL A 34 -16.76 1.81 -21.33
C VAL A 34 -16.51 0.92 -20.11
N ALA A 35 -15.75 -0.16 -20.33
CA ALA A 35 -15.26 -1.01 -19.25
C ALA A 35 -13.86 -1.53 -19.58
N GLY A 36 -12.99 -1.56 -18.61
CA GLY A 36 -11.64 -2.09 -18.74
C GLY A 36 -10.65 -1.53 -17.73
N THR A 37 -9.59 -2.27 -17.48
CA THR A 37 -8.49 -1.85 -16.59
C THR A 37 -7.79 -0.59 -17.09
N SER A 38 -7.83 -0.33 -18.40
CA SER A 38 -7.31 0.91 -19.00
C SER A 38 -8.00 2.16 -18.49
N TYR A 39 -9.22 2.04 -17.99
CA TYR A 39 -9.98 3.15 -17.40
C TYR A 39 -9.81 3.25 -15.87
N ALA A 40 -9.37 2.18 -15.22
CA ALA A 40 -9.02 2.19 -13.80
C ALA A 40 -7.65 2.83 -13.55
N ALA A 41 -6.66 2.53 -14.39
CA ALA A 41 -5.28 2.98 -14.21
C ALA A 41 -5.12 4.52 -14.12
N PRO A 42 -5.78 5.35 -14.95
CA PRO A 42 -5.70 6.82 -14.85
C PRO A 42 -6.20 7.37 -13.51
N TRP A 43 -7.16 6.73 -12.86
CA TRP A 43 -7.64 7.16 -11.55
C TRP A 43 -6.58 6.98 -10.45
N ILE A 44 -5.86 5.86 -10.51
CA ILE A 44 -4.73 5.63 -9.58
C ILE A 44 -3.58 6.60 -9.88
N ALA A 45 -3.27 6.80 -11.17
CA ALA A 45 -2.25 7.77 -11.57
C ALA A 45 -2.58 9.19 -11.09
N ARG A 46 -3.85 9.63 -11.21
CA ARG A 46 -4.31 10.92 -10.70
C ARG A 46 -4.14 11.05 -9.19
N LYS A 47 -4.45 9.99 -8.42
CA LYS A 47 -4.26 9.99 -6.96
C LYS A 47 -2.77 10.10 -6.61
N LEU A 48 -1.90 9.35 -7.28
CA LEU A 48 -0.46 9.43 -7.09
C LEU A 48 0.07 10.82 -7.45
N SER A 49 -0.36 11.41 -8.56
CA SER A 49 0.02 12.79 -8.94
C SER A 49 -0.41 13.80 -7.87
N TYR A 50 -1.62 13.67 -7.30
CA TYR A 50 -2.05 14.52 -6.20
C TYR A 50 -1.14 14.39 -4.97
N LEU A 51 -0.82 13.17 -4.57
CA LEU A 51 0.06 12.92 -3.41
C LEU A 51 1.49 13.45 -3.63
N ILE A 52 2.02 13.31 -4.86
CA ILE A 52 3.40 13.69 -5.18
C ILE A 52 3.49 15.18 -5.54
N ASP A 53 2.67 15.65 -6.47
CA ASP A 53 2.83 16.97 -7.08
C ASP A 53 2.16 18.07 -6.25
N ILE A 54 1.07 17.75 -5.54
CA ILE A 54 0.33 18.72 -4.74
C ILE A 54 0.74 18.66 -3.26
N LEU A 55 0.83 17.45 -2.69
CA LEU A 55 1.22 17.29 -1.28
C LEU A 55 2.74 17.20 -1.06
N GLY A 56 3.53 17.10 -2.12
CA GLY A 56 5.00 17.05 -2.04
C GLY A 56 5.57 15.76 -1.44
N LEU A 57 4.81 14.67 -1.43
CA LEU A 57 5.27 13.40 -0.87
C LEU A 57 6.25 12.70 -1.82
N SER A 58 7.18 11.92 -1.27
CA SER A 58 8.03 11.06 -2.09
C SER A 58 7.21 9.97 -2.80
N ARG A 59 7.75 9.41 -3.88
CA ARG A 59 7.07 8.34 -4.65
C ARG A 59 6.85 7.09 -3.80
N GLU A 60 7.78 6.80 -2.92
CA GLU A 60 7.74 5.67 -1.99
C GLU A 60 6.58 5.85 -1.00
N VAL A 61 6.49 7.01 -0.37
CA VAL A 61 5.42 7.36 0.58
C VAL A 61 4.06 7.37 -0.12
N ALA A 62 3.96 7.99 -1.28
CA ALA A 62 2.72 8.03 -2.06
C ALA A 62 2.24 6.61 -2.44
N LYS A 63 3.16 5.74 -2.88
CA LYS A 63 2.84 4.34 -3.18
C LYS A 63 2.42 3.58 -1.94
N ALA A 64 3.12 3.76 -0.81
CA ALA A 64 2.78 3.12 0.46
C ALA A 64 1.37 3.52 0.92
N LEU A 65 1.02 4.80 0.85
CA LEU A 65 -0.33 5.29 1.20
C LEU A 65 -1.43 4.70 0.33
N ILE A 66 -1.22 4.61 -0.99
CA ILE A 66 -2.18 3.99 -1.91
C ILE A 66 -2.39 2.51 -1.56
N ILE A 67 -1.31 1.77 -1.30
CA ILE A 67 -1.38 0.35 -0.95
C ILE A 67 -2.05 0.17 0.42
N ASP A 68 -1.66 0.98 1.39
CA ASP A 68 -2.22 0.92 2.74
C ASP A 68 -3.72 1.21 2.75
N SER A 69 -4.16 2.25 2.04
CA SER A 69 -5.57 2.62 1.94
C SER A 69 -6.44 1.57 1.23
N ALA A 70 -5.86 0.80 0.31
CA ALA A 70 -6.57 -0.25 -0.41
C ALA A 70 -6.95 -1.43 0.49
N ARG A 71 -6.20 -1.62 1.56
CA ARG A 71 -6.36 -2.76 2.46
C ARG A 71 -7.16 -2.41 3.69
N GLY A 72 -8.43 -2.44 3.69
CA GLY A 72 -9.19 -2.25 4.93
C GLY A 72 -8.66 -3.10 6.12
N TRP A 73 -9.08 -2.79 7.35
CA TRP A 73 -8.73 -3.50 8.59
C TRP A 73 -9.34 -4.89 8.73
N LYS A 74 -9.96 -5.39 7.66
CA LYS A 74 -10.64 -6.67 7.63
C LYS A 74 -9.65 -7.85 7.54
N LYS A 75 -10.20 -9.05 7.65
CA LYS A 75 -9.54 -10.36 7.61
C LYS A 75 -8.38 -10.42 6.59
N LYS A 76 -7.33 -11.16 6.93
CA LYS A 76 -6.21 -11.46 6.02
C LYS A 76 -6.75 -12.02 4.70
N PRO A 77 -6.40 -11.45 3.54
CA PRO A 77 -6.89 -11.92 2.25
C PRO A 77 -6.36 -13.31 1.92
N THR A 78 -7.13 -14.07 1.17
CA THR A 78 -6.69 -15.35 0.62
C THR A 78 -5.68 -15.15 -0.51
N PRO A 79 -4.86 -16.17 -0.86
CA PRO A 79 -3.95 -16.09 -2.01
C PRO A 79 -4.67 -15.76 -3.32
N GLU A 80 -5.89 -16.27 -3.52
CA GLU A 80 -6.72 -16.00 -4.70
C GLU A 80 -7.16 -14.52 -4.74
N GLU A 81 -7.58 -13.97 -3.61
CA GLU A 81 -7.93 -12.54 -3.50
C GLU A 81 -6.73 -11.65 -3.77
N VAL A 82 -5.54 -12.01 -3.27
CA VAL A 82 -4.29 -11.28 -3.56
C VAL A 82 -3.94 -11.34 -5.04
N ALA A 83 -4.13 -12.49 -5.69
CA ALA A 83 -3.86 -12.63 -7.13
C ALA A 83 -4.84 -11.81 -8.00
N LEU A 84 -6.07 -11.60 -7.54
CA LEU A 84 -7.09 -10.84 -8.26
C LEU A 84 -7.04 -9.34 -7.97
N TYR A 85 -6.89 -8.97 -6.70
CA TYR A 85 -7.07 -7.59 -6.23
C TYR A 85 -5.78 -6.95 -5.70
N GLY A 86 -4.68 -7.70 -5.65
CA GLY A 86 -3.45 -7.24 -5.01
C GLY A 86 -3.68 -6.99 -3.52
N HIS A 87 -3.26 -5.82 -3.05
CA HIS A 87 -3.50 -5.41 -1.66
C HIS A 87 -4.95 -5.01 -1.37
N GLY A 88 -5.77 -4.83 -2.40
CA GLY A 88 -7.19 -4.49 -2.27
C GLY A 88 -7.64 -3.37 -3.21
N ILE A 89 -8.81 -2.81 -2.93
CA ILE A 89 -9.45 -1.79 -3.75
C ILE A 89 -9.16 -0.41 -3.15
N VAL A 90 -8.52 0.45 -3.93
CA VAL A 90 -8.22 1.83 -3.50
C VAL A 90 -9.51 2.63 -3.34
N PRO A 91 -9.69 3.39 -2.25
CA PRO A 91 -10.85 4.24 -2.02
C PRO A 91 -11.10 5.25 -3.14
N ILE A 92 -12.37 5.61 -3.35
CA ILE A 92 -12.76 6.56 -4.38
C ILE A 92 -12.27 7.97 -4.04
N LYS A 93 -12.46 8.39 -2.80
CA LYS A 93 -12.06 9.73 -2.33
C LYS A 93 -10.59 9.75 -1.96
N ILE A 94 -9.91 10.84 -2.29
CA ILE A 94 -8.49 11.00 -1.94
C ILE A 94 -8.31 11.23 -0.43
N GLU A 95 -9.29 11.81 0.22
CA GLU A 95 -9.31 12.04 1.66
C GLU A 95 -9.17 10.71 2.42
N GLU A 96 -9.83 9.65 1.98
CA GLU A 96 -9.77 8.32 2.60
C GLU A 96 -8.37 7.66 2.46
N VAL A 97 -7.53 8.17 1.54
CA VAL A 97 -6.14 7.73 1.40
C VAL A 97 -5.23 8.38 2.44
N ILE A 98 -5.49 9.65 2.80
CA ILE A 98 -4.63 10.48 3.65
C ILE A 98 -5.14 10.65 5.07
N GLN A 99 -6.42 10.64 5.29
CA GLN A 99 -7.02 10.82 6.62
C GLN A 99 -7.10 9.49 7.38
N CYS A 100 -7.01 9.59 8.70
CA CYS A 100 -7.30 8.48 9.60
C CYS A 100 -8.73 8.59 10.08
N GLU A 101 -9.37 7.47 10.39
CA GLU A 101 -10.61 7.42 11.15
C GLU A 101 -10.35 7.83 12.62
N ASP A 102 -11.40 8.10 13.37
CA ASP A 102 -11.30 8.62 14.76
C ASP A 102 -10.61 7.64 15.72
N ASP A 103 -10.61 6.35 15.40
CA ASP A 103 -10.00 5.26 16.17
C ASP A 103 -8.67 4.76 15.57
N GLU A 104 -8.14 5.45 14.57
CA GLU A 104 -6.88 5.11 13.90
C GLU A 104 -5.77 6.13 14.19
N ILE A 105 -4.54 5.63 14.30
CA ILE A 105 -3.33 6.44 14.29
C ILE A 105 -2.43 5.94 13.17
N ARG A 106 -1.99 6.83 12.29
CA ARG A 106 -1.07 6.52 11.20
C ARG A 106 0.26 7.24 11.38
N PHE A 107 1.33 6.48 11.35
CA PHE A 107 2.69 7.01 11.33
C PHE A 107 3.28 6.80 9.93
N VAL A 108 3.91 7.84 9.41
CA VAL A 108 4.65 7.79 8.15
C VAL A 108 6.12 7.97 8.46
N VAL A 109 6.93 7.00 8.07
CA VAL A 109 8.39 7.03 8.21
C VAL A 109 8.99 6.97 6.81
N SER A 110 9.92 7.88 6.54
CA SER A 110 10.70 7.87 5.30
C SER A 110 12.17 7.93 5.66
N ASP A 111 12.91 6.91 5.27
CA ASP A 111 14.32 6.77 5.63
C ASP A 111 15.11 6.08 4.51
N ILE A 112 16.44 6.07 4.64
CA ILE A 112 17.35 5.40 3.72
C ILE A 112 17.94 4.19 4.43
N SER A 113 17.68 3.00 3.87
CA SER A 113 18.22 1.75 4.40
C SER A 113 19.59 1.45 3.79
N GLU A 114 20.53 1.12 4.64
CA GLU A 114 21.85 0.64 4.27
C GLU A 114 21.96 -0.88 4.48
N LYS A 115 22.83 -1.50 3.72
CA LYS A 115 23.07 -2.95 3.76
C LYS A 115 23.48 -3.41 5.18
N TRP A 116 22.86 -4.48 5.66
CA TRP A 116 23.14 -5.13 6.96
C TRP A 116 22.78 -4.30 8.19
N ASN A 117 22.02 -3.23 8.03
CA ASN A 117 21.54 -2.42 9.14
C ASN A 117 20.11 -2.80 9.56
N SER A 118 19.84 -2.67 10.85
CA SER A 118 18.51 -2.76 11.43
C SER A 118 18.06 -1.38 11.91
N TYR A 119 16.85 -0.99 11.57
CA TYR A 119 16.27 0.30 11.96
C TYR A 119 15.09 0.04 12.89
N ASN A 120 15.11 0.65 14.06
CA ASN A 120 14.06 0.51 15.06
C ASN A 120 13.29 1.81 15.20
N TYR A 121 11.99 1.75 15.01
CA TYR A 121 11.09 2.89 15.17
C TYR A 121 10.14 2.60 16.33
N ASN A 122 10.13 3.48 17.32
CA ASN A 122 9.32 3.36 18.51
C ASN A 122 8.06 4.23 18.38
N PHE A 123 6.91 3.61 18.36
CA PHE A 123 5.63 4.30 18.30
C PHE A 123 4.89 4.18 19.63
N PRO A 124 4.31 5.27 20.16
CA PRO A 124 3.45 5.21 21.32
C PRO A 124 2.16 4.48 20.96
N VAL A 125 1.82 3.44 21.72
CA VAL A 125 0.56 2.75 21.61
C VAL A 125 -0.25 3.04 22.87
N PRO A 126 -1.49 3.57 22.77
CA PRO A 126 -2.30 3.85 23.93
C PRO A 126 -2.56 2.58 24.75
N LEU A 127 -2.59 2.72 26.08
CA LEU A 127 -2.95 1.66 27.01
C LEU A 127 -4.42 1.85 27.43
N GLN A 128 -5.21 0.81 27.36
CA GLN A 128 -6.59 0.79 27.79
C GLN A 128 -6.82 -0.41 28.74
N ASP A 129 -7.21 -0.13 29.98
CA ASP A 129 -7.46 -1.15 31.02
C ASP A 129 -6.29 -2.16 31.14
N ASP A 130 -5.06 -1.66 31.21
CA ASP A 130 -3.81 -2.42 31.26
C ASP A 130 -3.60 -3.38 30.06
N LYS A 131 -4.28 -3.15 28.94
CA LYS A 131 -4.20 -3.96 27.73
C LYS A 131 -3.91 -3.09 26.49
N TYR A 132 -3.45 -3.74 25.44
CA TYR A 132 -3.27 -3.16 24.12
C TYR A 132 -4.24 -3.80 23.13
N PRO A 133 -5.54 -3.40 23.12
CA PRO A 133 -6.57 -4.02 22.27
C PRO A 133 -6.51 -3.58 20.82
N TYR A 134 -5.34 -3.17 20.34
CA TYR A 134 -5.15 -2.57 19.02
C TYR A 134 -4.55 -3.55 18.03
N VAL A 135 -4.92 -3.38 16.77
CA VAL A 135 -4.29 -4.06 15.64
C VAL A 135 -3.27 -3.11 15.01
N ALA A 136 -2.04 -3.57 14.86
CA ALA A 136 -1.00 -2.84 14.16
C ALA A 136 -0.81 -3.41 12.74
N ARG A 137 -0.65 -2.52 11.77
CA ARG A 137 -0.31 -2.86 10.39
C ARG A 137 0.85 -1.99 9.93
N ALA A 138 1.78 -2.56 9.19
CA ALA A 138 2.82 -1.81 8.52
C ALA A 138 2.78 -2.09 7.03
N THR A 139 2.87 -1.03 6.26
CA THR A 139 3.01 -1.07 4.80
C THR A 139 4.36 -0.47 4.43
N MET A 140 5.23 -1.29 3.87
CA MET A 140 6.56 -0.87 3.46
C MET A 140 6.67 -0.78 1.94
N CYS A 141 7.19 0.32 1.45
CA CYS A 141 7.49 0.52 0.05
C CYS A 141 8.93 1.01 -0.11
N TYR A 142 9.69 0.37 -0.98
CA TYR A 142 11.05 0.75 -1.29
C TYR A 142 11.37 0.53 -2.77
N PHE A 143 12.33 1.26 -3.30
CA PHE A 143 12.85 1.12 -4.66
C PHE A 143 14.32 0.73 -4.60
N PRO A 144 14.62 -0.58 -4.71
CA PRO A 144 16.00 -1.07 -4.64
C PRO A 144 16.77 -0.73 -5.92
N LEU A 145 18.08 -0.70 -5.82
CA LEU A 145 18.94 -0.71 -6.99
C LEU A 145 18.80 -2.05 -7.71
N CYS A 146 18.63 -1.99 -9.02
CA CYS A 146 18.43 -3.17 -9.85
C CYS A 146 19.68 -3.51 -10.65
N ASN A 147 20.08 -4.78 -10.67
CA ASN A 147 21.13 -5.30 -11.52
C ASN A 147 20.54 -6.22 -12.59
N ARG A 148 20.50 -5.77 -13.83
CA ARG A 148 19.91 -6.50 -14.96
C ARG A 148 20.60 -7.84 -15.28
N LEU A 149 21.81 -8.05 -14.79
CA LEU A 149 22.58 -9.27 -15.03
C LEU A 149 22.24 -10.41 -14.06
N GLN A 150 21.45 -10.13 -13.01
CA GLN A 150 21.13 -11.11 -11.96
C GLN A 150 19.81 -11.88 -12.19
N GLY A 151 19.18 -11.77 -13.34
CA GLY A 151 17.94 -12.51 -13.65
C GLY A 151 16.81 -12.18 -12.67
N VAL A 152 16.26 -13.20 -12.00
CA VAL A 152 15.14 -13.04 -11.05
C VAL A 152 15.53 -12.29 -9.78
N ASP A 153 16.78 -12.34 -9.38
CA ASP A 153 17.32 -11.67 -8.18
C ASP A 153 17.82 -10.25 -8.48
N TYR A 154 17.33 -9.65 -9.55
CA TYR A 154 17.79 -8.36 -10.06
C TYR A 154 17.71 -7.21 -9.06
N THR A 155 16.86 -7.29 -8.05
CA THR A 155 16.77 -6.25 -7.01
C THR A 155 17.86 -6.37 -5.95
N ASN A 156 18.38 -7.56 -5.72
CA ASN A 156 19.42 -7.86 -4.73
C ASN A 156 19.19 -7.19 -3.35
N THR A 157 17.92 -7.01 -2.99
CA THR A 157 17.50 -6.32 -1.78
C THR A 157 16.28 -7.02 -1.19
N GLU A 158 16.38 -7.37 0.07
CA GLU A 158 15.29 -7.89 0.89
C GLU A 158 15.19 -7.05 2.15
N LEU A 159 13.99 -6.60 2.47
CA LEU A 159 13.67 -5.88 3.71
C LEU A 159 12.52 -6.60 4.41
N ASN A 160 12.71 -6.87 5.69
CA ASN A 160 11.72 -7.53 6.54
C ASN A 160 11.22 -6.56 7.61
N ILE A 161 9.92 -6.62 7.92
CA ILE A 161 9.30 -5.88 9.01
C ILE A 161 9.02 -6.84 10.14
N HIS A 162 9.46 -6.47 11.34
CA HIS A 162 9.18 -7.18 12.57
C HIS A 162 8.44 -6.26 13.54
N PHE A 163 7.40 -6.77 14.14
CA PHE A 163 6.73 -6.11 15.25
C PHE A 163 7.27 -6.64 16.55
N GLY A 164 7.50 -5.76 17.51
CA GLY A 164 7.96 -6.16 18.80
C GLY A 164 7.52 -5.22 19.90
N ARG A 165 7.56 -5.68 21.12
CA ARG A 165 7.32 -4.92 22.33
C ARG A 165 8.63 -4.70 23.07
N ILE A 166 8.90 -3.47 23.44
CA ILE A 166 10.06 -3.15 24.29
C ILE A 166 9.71 -3.52 25.74
N ASN A 167 10.50 -4.39 26.37
CA ASN A 167 10.36 -4.75 27.77
C ASN A 167 10.99 -3.69 28.69
N ASN A 168 10.84 -3.86 30.00
CA ASN A 168 11.35 -2.92 31.00
C ASN A 168 12.90 -2.83 31.02
N GLU A 169 13.59 -3.76 30.38
CA GLU A 169 15.04 -3.79 30.22
C GLU A 169 15.50 -3.14 28.90
N GLY A 170 14.58 -2.63 28.10
CA GLY A 170 14.86 -2.03 26.79
C GLY A 170 15.09 -3.04 25.67
N LYS A 171 14.81 -4.34 25.88
CA LYS A 171 14.95 -5.37 24.86
C LYS A 171 13.66 -5.53 24.07
N LEU A 172 13.80 -5.75 22.75
CA LEU A 172 12.72 -6.04 21.84
C LEU A 172 12.30 -7.51 22.00
N ASN A 173 11.05 -7.75 22.34
CA ASN A 173 10.40 -9.04 22.26
C ASN A 173 9.50 -9.05 21.03
N GLU A 174 9.78 -9.88 20.05
CA GLU A 174 8.94 -10.05 18.86
C GLU A 174 7.56 -10.60 19.25
N ILE A 175 6.53 -10.15 18.51
CA ILE A 175 5.13 -10.54 18.70
C ILE A 175 4.71 -11.43 17.54
#